data_52a0a732f0e02574c2ca7e76d85cbe80
#
_entry.id   52a0a732f0e02574c2ca7e76d85cbe80
#
_cell.length_a   1.000
_cell.length_b   1.000
_cell.length_c   1.000
_cell.angle_alpha   90.00
_cell.angle_beta   90.00
_cell.angle_gamma   90.00
#
_symmetry.space_group_name_H-M   'P 1'
#
loop_
_entity.id
_entity.type
_entity.pdbx_description
1 polymer ?
#
loop_
_entity_poly.entity_id
_entity_poly.type
_entity_poly.pdbx_seq_one_letter_code
_entity_poly.pdbx_strand_id
1 'polypeptide(L)'
;MRPRNLLVAAVVLAALSVGVWWAKKHPQTPETKSAADTTVKLVNVPDDQLSQLEIKKKDGTTLVLLKQNGKWTIGGAEPFAADQDATSGVSSALAPLTADSVLEEKPSNLSSFGLMTPALTVTATRKGGKTDTILFGDDVPAGSQVYVQHAGDPKVYLVPTSAKSSFEKSVNDLRDKRLLTFDSDKVTRIELLAQKGQLEFGKNNQNEWQILKPKPYRADSFTVEELLRKLHDAKMDLSASADDAKKADAAFAGGQPVATAKITDAASTQTLDVRKNKDDYYAKSSVVKGAFKVNADLGAGVDKSLDAFRNKKIFDFGFSDPTKLQIRKGSADTTYQKTGSDWKSNGKSMDSSGVQSVIDKLRDLAAVKFVDGGLNAGTLEIDVTSNDGKRFEKVSFAKVPDGYIASRENEPALYQLDAKAVDDILKSIGEIKPAASVKK
;
A
#
# COMPACT_ATOMS: atom_id res chain seq x y z
N MET A 1 43.06 -23.38 64.96
CA MET A 1 41.73 -22.73 65.19
C MET A 1 41.18 -23.24 66.50
N ARG A 2 40.74 -22.34 67.39
CA ARG A 2 40.29 -22.74 68.75
C ARG A 2 38.93 -23.45 68.62
N PRO A 3 38.72 -24.63 69.26
CA PRO A 3 37.52 -25.46 69.10
C PRO A 3 36.20 -24.75 69.47
N ARG A 4 36.30 -23.68 70.26
CA ARG A 4 35.16 -22.84 70.63
C ARG A 4 34.51 -22.07 69.50
N ASN A 5 35.27 -21.70 68.46
CA ASN A 5 34.71 -20.98 67.29
C ASN A 5 34.04 -21.94 66.31
N LEU A 6 34.41 -23.22 66.29
CA LEU A 6 33.71 -24.25 65.49
C LEU A 6 32.35 -24.62 66.11
N LEU A 7 32.23 -24.64 67.45
CA LEU A 7 30.95 -24.83 68.11
C LEU A 7 29.96 -23.69 67.87
N VAL A 8 30.43 -22.47 67.89
CA VAL A 8 29.57 -21.28 67.61
C VAL A 8 29.12 -21.30 66.15
N ALA A 9 29.98 -21.63 65.20
CA ALA A 9 29.60 -21.76 63.80
C ALA A 9 28.61 -22.88 63.56
N ALA A 10 28.73 -24.01 64.23
CA ALA A 10 27.79 -25.14 64.15
C ALA A 10 26.38 -24.76 64.69
N VAL A 11 26.32 -24.03 65.82
CA VAL A 11 25.07 -23.54 66.42
C VAL A 11 24.38 -22.52 65.51
N VAL A 12 25.11 -21.61 64.88
CA VAL A 12 24.58 -20.60 63.94
C VAL A 12 24.03 -21.31 62.67
N LEU A 13 24.77 -22.31 62.17
CA LEU A 13 24.34 -23.07 61.02
C LEU A 13 23.06 -23.90 61.31
N ALA A 14 22.97 -24.49 62.52
CA ALA A 14 21.76 -25.20 62.95
C ALA A 14 20.56 -24.27 63.12
N ALA A 15 20.76 -23.05 63.67
CA ALA A 15 19.72 -22.04 63.81
C ALA A 15 19.23 -21.52 62.45
N LEU A 16 20.14 -21.30 61.48
CA LEU A 16 19.80 -20.91 60.12
C LEU A 16 19.06 -22.03 59.36
N SER A 17 19.49 -23.30 59.57
CA SER A 17 18.83 -24.45 58.96
C SER A 17 17.40 -24.66 59.48
N VAL A 18 17.20 -24.45 60.78
CA VAL A 18 15.84 -24.47 61.38
C VAL A 18 15.00 -23.31 60.92
N GLY A 19 15.57 -22.12 60.75
CA GLY A 19 14.89 -20.94 60.20
C GLY A 19 14.44 -21.15 58.75
N VAL A 20 15.32 -21.72 57.89
CA VAL A 20 15.00 -22.04 56.50
C VAL A 20 13.95 -23.17 56.43
N TRP A 21 14.06 -24.20 57.28
CA TRP A 21 13.07 -25.28 57.35
C TRP A 21 11.70 -24.77 57.82
N TRP A 22 11.67 -23.87 58.83
CA TRP A 22 10.46 -23.23 59.30
C TRP A 22 9.84 -22.33 58.25
N ALA A 23 10.62 -21.52 57.53
CA ALA A 23 10.19 -20.68 56.42
C ALA A 23 9.66 -21.48 55.24
N LYS A 24 10.24 -22.70 54.96
CA LYS A 24 9.72 -23.65 53.96
C LYS A 24 8.41 -24.30 54.35
N LYS A 25 8.20 -24.52 55.64
CA LYS A 25 6.99 -25.19 56.20
C LYS A 25 5.83 -24.21 56.41
N HIS A 26 6.15 -22.92 56.52
CA HIS A 26 5.22 -21.85 56.57
C HIS A 26 5.56 -20.87 55.43
N PRO A 27 5.27 -21.25 54.16
CA PRO A 27 5.37 -20.31 53.09
C PRO A 27 4.40 -19.19 53.46
N GLN A 28 4.94 -18.05 53.89
CA GLN A 28 4.21 -16.82 53.74
C GLN A 28 4.08 -16.70 52.24
N THR A 29 2.96 -17.15 51.72
CA THR A 29 2.49 -16.60 50.44
C THR A 29 2.55 -15.11 50.72
N PRO A 30 3.38 -14.33 49.98
CA PRO A 30 3.06 -12.93 49.85
C PRO A 30 1.61 -12.99 49.38
N GLU A 31 0.67 -12.50 50.19
CA GLU A 31 -0.50 -11.90 49.58
C GLU A 31 0.09 -10.83 48.65
N THR A 32 0.46 -11.21 47.44
CA THR A 32 0.22 -10.36 46.33
C THR A 32 -1.28 -10.14 46.45
N LYS A 33 -1.66 -9.09 47.19
CA LYS A 33 -2.85 -8.35 46.82
C LYS A 33 -2.62 -8.16 45.34
N SER A 34 -3.23 -9.03 44.54
CA SER A 34 -3.59 -8.70 43.20
C SER A 34 -4.02 -7.27 43.36
N ALA A 35 -3.26 -6.32 42.77
CA ALA A 35 -3.75 -4.99 42.66
C ALA A 35 -5.10 -5.21 41.99
N ALA A 36 -6.14 -5.27 42.84
CA ALA A 36 -7.50 -5.38 42.36
C ALA A 36 -7.57 -4.26 41.38
N ASP A 37 -7.95 -4.59 40.17
CA ASP A 37 -8.07 -3.74 39.01
C ASP A 37 -8.66 -2.39 39.48
N THR A 38 -7.78 -1.49 39.98
CA THR A 38 -8.16 -0.19 40.56
C THR A 38 -8.33 0.83 39.45
N THR A 39 -8.30 0.35 38.20
CA THR A 39 -8.55 1.19 37.02
C THR A 39 -9.96 1.76 37.09
N VAL A 40 -10.02 3.08 37.24
CA VAL A 40 -11.29 3.81 37.27
C VAL A 40 -11.65 4.20 35.84
N LYS A 41 -12.81 3.78 35.36
CA LYS A 41 -13.33 4.24 34.09
C LYS A 41 -13.73 5.70 34.18
N LEU A 42 -13.02 6.60 33.51
CA LEU A 42 -13.33 8.01 33.42
C LEU A 42 -14.44 8.27 32.41
N VAL A 43 -14.28 7.71 31.23
CA VAL A 43 -15.21 7.82 30.08
C VAL A 43 -15.26 6.50 29.36
N ASN A 44 -16.44 6.15 28.90
CA ASN A 44 -16.65 5.05 27.98
C ASN A 44 -17.67 5.50 26.93
N VAL A 45 -17.15 6.02 25.80
CA VAL A 45 -17.97 6.42 24.65
C VAL A 45 -17.54 5.59 23.46
N PRO A 46 -18.28 4.53 23.14
CA PRO A 46 -18.05 3.76 21.93
C PRO A 46 -18.09 4.64 20.68
N ASP A 47 -17.23 4.35 19.69
CA ASP A 47 -17.08 5.15 18.47
C ASP A 47 -18.39 5.27 17.68
N ASP A 48 -19.24 4.26 17.70
CA ASP A 48 -20.55 4.25 17.05
C ASP A 48 -21.58 5.21 17.69
N GLN A 49 -21.37 5.60 18.95
CA GLN A 49 -22.20 6.56 19.68
C GLN A 49 -21.72 8.00 19.52
N LEU A 50 -20.51 8.23 19.05
CA LEU A 50 -19.98 9.57 18.85
C LEU A 50 -20.62 10.26 17.64
N SER A 51 -20.92 11.56 17.82
CA SER A 51 -21.30 12.47 16.72
C SER A 51 -20.29 13.59 16.52
N GLN A 52 -19.59 13.98 17.60
CA GLN A 52 -18.55 15.02 17.54
C GLN A 52 -17.47 14.76 18.59
N LEU A 53 -16.23 15.12 18.27
CA LEU A 53 -15.12 15.21 19.20
C LEU A 53 -14.45 16.58 19.04
N GLU A 54 -14.41 17.36 20.12
CA GLU A 54 -13.73 18.65 20.17
C GLU A 54 -12.49 18.52 21.05
N ILE A 55 -11.35 18.95 20.53
CA ILE A 55 -10.06 18.94 21.22
C ILE A 55 -9.54 20.37 21.25
N LYS A 56 -9.49 20.97 22.44
CA LYS A 56 -9.02 22.34 22.65
C LYS A 56 -7.71 22.33 23.43
N LYS A 57 -6.68 22.94 22.85
CA LYS A 57 -5.35 23.11 23.47
C LYS A 57 -5.28 24.40 24.29
N LYS A 58 -4.33 24.46 25.22
CA LYS A 58 -4.08 25.64 26.08
C LYS A 58 -3.80 26.91 25.28
N ASP A 59 -3.18 26.82 24.13
CA ASP A 59 -2.89 27.95 23.22
C ASP A 59 -4.13 28.49 22.48
N GLY A 60 -5.31 27.92 22.73
CA GLY A 60 -6.58 28.28 22.11
C GLY A 60 -6.86 27.55 20.81
N THR A 61 -5.92 26.77 20.27
CA THR A 61 -6.15 25.93 19.09
C THR A 61 -7.25 24.93 19.36
N THR A 62 -8.25 24.89 18.50
CA THR A 62 -9.38 23.95 18.60
C THR A 62 -9.46 23.10 17.34
N LEU A 63 -9.50 21.79 17.53
CA LEU A 63 -9.76 20.78 16.51
C LEU A 63 -11.15 20.20 16.74
N VAL A 64 -12.01 20.24 15.72
CA VAL A 64 -13.36 19.68 15.78
C VAL A 64 -13.47 18.56 14.76
N LEU A 65 -13.80 17.37 15.21
CA LEU A 65 -14.11 16.22 14.39
C LEU A 65 -15.61 15.98 14.41
N LEU A 66 -16.24 15.88 13.24
CA LEU A 66 -17.66 15.64 13.08
C LEU A 66 -17.88 14.27 12.42
N LYS A 67 -18.77 13.48 12.98
CA LYS A 67 -19.10 12.15 12.43
C LYS A 67 -20.49 12.16 11.80
N GLN A 68 -20.54 11.93 10.50
CA GLN A 68 -21.79 11.86 9.73
C GLN A 68 -21.80 10.59 8.88
N ASN A 69 -22.88 9.84 8.94
CA ASN A 69 -23.03 8.57 8.20
C ASN A 69 -21.85 7.60 8.41
N GLY A 70 -21.31 7.57 9.65
CA GLY A 70 -20.20 6.72 10.03
C GLY A 70 -18.81 7.22 9.60
N LYS A 71 -18.72 8.35 8.89
CA LYS A 71 -17.45 8.93 8.43
C LYS A 71 -17.11 10.19 9.21
N TRP A 72 -15.82 10.32 9.56
CA TRP A 72 -15.28 11.50 10.19
C TRP A 72 -14.93 12.59 9.17
N THR A 73 -15.16 13.85 9.53
CA THR A 73 -14.70 15.05 8.84
C THR A 73 -14.09 16.01 9.85
N ILE A 74 -13.15 16.84 9.43
CA ILE A 74 -12.57 17.90 10.24
C ILE A 74 -13.42 19.14 10.03
N GLY A 75 -14.06 19.62 11.10
CA GLY A 75 -14.90 20.82 11.09
C GLY A 75 -14.06 22.10 11.05
N GLY A 76 -14.71 23.22 10.74
CA GLY A 76 -14.11 24.55 10.67
C GLY A 76 -14.78 25.39 9.59
N ALA A 77 -14.23 26.60 9.32
CA ALA A 77 -14.72 27.48 8.28
C ALA A 77 -14.59 26.85 6.87
N GLU A 78 -13.51 26.09 6.66
CA GLU A 78 -13.34 25.20 5.50
C GLU A 78 -13.18 23.77 6.03
N PRO A 79 -14.21 22.91 5.90
CA PRO A 79 -14.12 21.52 6.37
C PRO A 79 -13.22 20.69 5.46
N PHE A 80 -12.47 19.76 6.06
CA PHE A 80 -11.59 18.84 5.34
C PHE A 80 -12.08 17.39 5.49
N ALA A 81 -11.83 16.57 4.49
CA ALA A 81 -11.92 15.14 4.64
C ALA A 81 -10.92 14.67 5.70
N ALA A 82 -11.36 13.80 6.62
CA ALA A 82 -10.51 13.21 7.63
C ALA A 82 -9.96 11.86 7.15
N ASP A 83 -8.73 11.56 7.57
CA ASP A 83 -8.19 10.21 7.53
C ASP A 83 -8.97 9.36 8.53
N GLN A 84 -9.72 8.38 8.03
CA GLN A 84 -10.64 7.61 8.85
C GLN A 84 -9.92 6.73 9.87
N ASP A 85 -8.76 6.20 9.51
CA ASP A 85 -7.96 5.35 10.41
C ASP A 85 -7.34 6.19 11.53
N ALA A 86 -6.73 7.32 11.17
CA ALA A 86 -6.13 8.24 12.14
C ALA A 86 -7.19 8.81 13.11
N THR A 87 -8.36 9.20 12.60
CA THR A 87 -9.46 9.72 13.45
C THR A 87 -10.11 8.63 14.29
N SER A 88 -10.26 7.42 13.76
CA SER A 88 -10.73 6.27 14.54
C SER A 88 -9.78 5.93 15.69
N GLY A 89 -8.47 6.10 15.50
CA GLY A 89 -7.48 5.96 16.55
C GLY A 89 -7.70 6.95 17.71
N VAL A 90 -8.03 8.22 17.37
CA VAL A 90 -8.35 9.25 18.39
C VAL A 90 -9.67 8.96 19.09
N SER A 91 -10.72 8.60 18.34
CA SER A 91 -12.04 8.31 18.94
C SER A 91 -12.01 7.05 19.80
N SER A 92 -11.25 6.04 19.42
CA SER A 92 -11.08 4.80 20.20
C SER A 92 -10.37 5.02 21.53
N ALA A 93 -9.56 6.08 21.67
CA ALA A 93 -8.91 6.42 22.93
C ALA A 93 -9.91 6.86 24.03
N LEU A 94 -11.17 7.15 23.66
CA LEU A 94 -12.26 7.44 24.59
C LEU A 94 -13.04 6.20 25.04
N ALA A 95 -12.80 5.03 24.48
CA ALA A 95 -13.60 3.83 24.73
C ALA A 95 -12.76 2.59 25.08
N PRO A 96 -12.43 2.34 26.32
CA PRO A 96 -12.60 3.13 27.53
C PRO A 96 -11.38 3.99 27.88
N LEU A 97 -11.57 5.24 28.26
CA LEU A 97 -10.53 6.02 28.93
C LEU A 97 -10.54 5.66 30.42
N THR A 98 -9.45 5.10 30.90
CA THR A 98 -9.29 4.64 32.28
C THR A 98 -8.19 5.41 32.98
N ALA A 99 -8.36 5.64 34.28
CA ALA A 99 -7.31 6.13 35.16
C ALA A 99 -6.66 4.98 35.93
N ASP A 100 -5.36 5.08 36.16
CA ASP A 100 -4.62 4.15 37.01
C ASP A 100 -5.08 4.22 38.46
N SER A 101 -5.36 5.43 38.92
CA SER A 101 -5.83 5.68 40.32
C SER A 101 -6.51 7.03 40.46
N VAL A 102 -7.23 7.19 41.58
CA VAL A 102 -7.66 8.48 42.10
C VAL A 102 -6.52 9.06 42.94
N LEU A 103 -6.03 10.24 42.58
CA LEU A 103 -4.99 10.94 43.37
C LEU A 103 -5.59 11.68 44.56
N GLU A 104 -6.63 12.50 44.32
CA GLU A 104 -7.36 13.24 45.33
C GLU A 104 -8.86 13.22 45.10
N GLU A 105 -9.63 12.91 46.12
CA GLU A 105 -11.10 12.88 46.06
C GLU A 105 -11.72 14.29 46.07
N LYS A 106 -11.11 15.22 46.78
CA LYS A 106 -11.57 16.62 46.95
C LYS A 106 -10.36 17.55 46.98
N PRO A 107 -9.76 17.87 45.84
CA PRO A 107 -8.59 18.74 45.78
C PRO A 107 -8.94 20.14 46.29
N SER A 108 -8.08 20.70 47.12
CA SER A 108 -8.21 22.08 47.63
C SER A 108 -7.78 23.12 46.58
N ASN A 109 -6.90 22.74 45.66
CA ASN A 109 -6.34 23.63 44.63
C ASN A 109 -6.08 22.90 43.30
N LEU A 110 -6.93 23.10 42.30
CA LEU A 110 -6.78 22.54 40.98
C LEU A 110 -5.63 23.17 40.18
N SER A 111 -5.15 24.36 40.58
CA SER A 111 -4.00 25.00 39.90
C SER A 111 -2.71 24.20 40.06
N SER A 112 -2.54 23.47 41.18
CA SER A 112 -1.38 22.63 41.45
C SER A 112 -1.25 21.43 40.49
N PHE A 113 -2.33 21.10 39.77
CA PHE A 113 -2.41 20.03 38.81
C PHE A 113 -2.52 20.55 37.36
N GLY A 114 -2.45 21.88 37.15
CA GLY A 114 -2.67 22.48 35.83
C GLY A 114 -4.13 22.40 35.33
N LEU A 115 -5.09 22.01 36.18
CA LEU A 115 -6.48 21.75 35.82
C LEU A 115 -7.36 23.00 35.78
N MET A 116 -6.92 24.14 36.37
CA MET A 116 -7.59 25.44 36.20
C MET A 116 -7.42 26.00 34.78
N THR A 117 -6.29 25.69 34.14
CA THR A 117 -5.99 26.04 32.75
C THR A 117 -5.42 24.80 32.07
N PRO A 118 -6.27 23.83 31.70
CA PRO A 118 -5.84 22.55 31.19
C PRO A 118 -4.93 22.67 29.97
N ALA A 119 -3.90 21.80 29.88
CA ALA A 119 -3.06 21.70 28.72
C ALA A 119 -3.90 21.25 27.50
N LEU A 120 -4.90 20.39 27.74
CA LEU A 120 -5.80 19.86 26.73
C LEU A 120 -7.20 19.63 27.31
N THR A 121 -8.24 20.03 26.58
CA THR A 121 -9.64 19.73 26.91
C THR A 121 -10.23 18.90 25.77
N VAL A 122 -10.76 17.73 26.09
CA VAL A 122 -11.38 16.81 25.13
C VAL A 122 -12.86 16.70 25.47
N THR A 123 -13.73 17.13 24.55
CA THR A 123 -15.19 17.05 24.70
C THR A 123 -15.75 16.10 23.66
N ALA A 124 -16.32 15.00 24.13
CA ALA A 124 -17.02 14.01 23.32
C ALA A 124 -18.52 14.29 23.35
N THR A 125 -19.14 14.48 22.18
CA THR A 125 -20.59 14.61 22.05
C THR A 125 -21.15 13.31 21.48
N ARG A 126 -22.10 12.73 22.19
CA ARG A 126 -22.81 11.52 21.75
C ARG A 126 -23.95 11.85 20.79
N LYS A 127 -24.38 10.87 20.01
CA LYS A 127 -25.67 10.92 19.34
C LYS A 127 -26.76 11.19 20.38
N GLY A 128 -27.54 12.25 20.19
CA GLY A 128 -28.54 12.70 21.16
C GLY A 128 -28.07 13.86 22.06
N GLY A 129 -26.87 14.39 21.86
CA GLY A 129 -26.40 15.66 22.44
C GLY A 129 -25.75 15.59 23.83
N LYS A 130 -25.72 14.43 24.49
CA LYS A 130 -24.99 14.28 25.75
C LYS A 130 -23.49 14.45 25.53
N THR A 131 -22.85 15.22 26.39
CA THR A 131 -21.39 15.48 26.37
C THR A 131 -20.67 14.85 27.53
N ASP A 132 -19.45 14.37 27.27
CA ASP A 132 -18.47 13.97 28.28
C ASP A 132 -17.20 14.79 28.02
N THR A 133 -16.72 15.53 29.06
CA THR A 133 -15.54 16.42 28.93
C THR A 133 -14.44 15.98 29.87
N ILE A 134 -13.24 15.78 29.33
CA ILE A 134 -12.03 15.42 30.07
C ILE A 134 -11.03 16.57 29.99
N LEU A 135 -10.50 16.95 31.12
CA LEU A 135 -9.47 17.97 31.30
C LEU A 135 -8.13 17.28 31.59
N PHE A 136 -7.14 17.49 30.74
CA PHE A 136 -5.76 17.06 30.98
C PHE A 136 -4.94 18.24 31.47
N GLY A 137 -4.41 18.13 32.65
CA GLY A 137 -3.56 19.13 33.32
C GLY A 137 -2.08 18.95 32.97
N ASP A 138 -1.23 19.21 33.96
CA ASP A 138 0.21 19.09 33.87
C ASP A 138 0.65 17.61 33.96
N ASP A 139 1.81 17.31 33.39
CA ASP A 139 2.44 15.99 33.52
C ASP A 139 3.01 15.84 34.96
N VAL A 140 2.96 14.64 35.52
CA VAL A 140 3.51 14.33 36.82
C VAL A 140 5.04 14.47 36.77
N PRO A 141 5.68 15.24 37.68
CA PRO A 141 7.10 15.54 37.64
C PRO A 141 8.04 14.31 37.63
N ALA A 142 7.60 13.23 38.24
CA ALA A 142 8.37 11.98 38.29
C ALA A 142 7.46 10.82 37.89
N GLY A 143 7.39 10.51 36.59
CA GLY A 143 6.57 9.43 36.10
C GLY A 143 6.10 9.63 34.65
N SER A 144 5.34 8.66 34.13
CA SER A 144 4.74 8.68 32.80
C SER A 144 3.22 8.89 32.89
N GLN A 145 2.77 9.76 33.79
CA GLN A 145 1.37 10.04 34.07
C GLN A 145 1.06 11.53 33.92
N VAL A 146 -0.21 11.85 33.77
CA VAL A 146 -0.76 13.20 33.67
C VAL A 146 -1.94 13.32 34.61
N TYR A 147 -2.14 14.52 35.22
CA TYR A 147 -3.29 14.83 36.02
C TYR A 147 -4.51 15.04 35.14
N VAL A 148 -5.60 14.37 35.47
CA VAL A 148 -6.85 14.41 34.69
C VAL A 148 -8.05 14.64 35.61
N GLN A 149 -9.04 15.37 35.11
CA GLN A 149 -10.34 15.54 35.74
C GLN A 149 -11.45 15.30 34.71
N HIS A 150 -12.50 14.59 35.10
CA HIS A 150 -13.75 14.57 34.36
C HIS A 150 -14.59 15.78 34.75
N ALA A 151 -15.07 16.55 33.80
CA ALA A 151 -15.87 17.75 34.13
C ALA A 151 -17.15 17.36 34.90
N GLY A 152 -17.37 18.04 36.03
CA GLY A 152 -18.47 17.73 36.94
C GLY A 152 -18.13 16.70 38.02
N ASP A 153 -16.95 16.07 37.98
CA ASP A 153 -16.42 15.25 39.08
C ASP A 153 -15.31 16.06 39.82
N PRO A 154 -15.36 16.23 41.12
CA PRO A 154 -14.35 16.99 41.85
C PRO A 154 -12.97 16.27 41.89
N LYS A 155 -12.91 14.99 41.64
CA LYS A 155 -11.72 14.16 41.80
C LYS A 155 -10.62 14.48 40.79
N VAL A 156 -9.37 14.34 41.21
CA VAL A 156 -8.20 14.32 40.34
C VAL A 156 -7.71 12.90 40.18
N TYR A 157 -7.47 12.52 38.94
CA TYR A 157 -7.06 11.20 38.54
C TYR A 157 -5.64 11.22 37.95
N LEU A 158 -4.98 10.07 37.95
CA LEU A 158 -3.73 9.81 37.25
C LEU A 158 -4.02 8.92 36.02
N VAL A 159 -3.59 9.39 34.87
CA VAL A 159 -3.76 8.69 33.60
C VAL A 159 -2.40 8.58 32.91
N PRO A 160 -2.07 7.50 32.18
CA PRO A 160 -0.82 7.43 31.42
C PRO A 160 -0.68 8.58 30.43
N THR A 161 0.52 9.14 30.29
CA THR A 161 0.81 10.24 29.34
C THR A 161 0.47 9.85 27.89
N SER A 162 0.54 8.56 27.56
CA SER A 162 0.14 8.03 26.25
C SER A 162 -1.33 8.30 25.91
N ALA A 163 -2.22 8.34 26.91
CA ALA A 163 -3.62 8.69 26.71
C ALA A 163 -3.78 10.15 26.26
N LYS A 164 -3.06 11.10 26.90
CA LYS A 164 -3.00 12.51 26.49
C LYS A 164 -2.47 12.65 25.06
N SER A 165 -1.36 11.96 24.75
CA SER A 165 -0.73 12.00 23.42
C SER A 165 -1.65 11.48 22.29
N SER A 166 -2.61 10.62 22.61
CA SER A 166 -3.62 10.16 21.63
C SER A 166 -4.51 11.30 21.15
N PHE A 167 -4.72 12.33 21.97
CA PHE A 167 -5.53 13.51 21.63
C PHE A 167 -4.70 14.72 21.19
N GLU A 168 -3.38 14.73 21.39
CA GLU A 168 -2.48 15.83 20.99
C GLU A 168 -2.22 15.84 19.47
N LYS A 169 -3.29 15.76 18.68
CA LYS A 169 -3.22 15.76 17.23
C LYS A 169 -3.41 17.16 16.66
N SER A 170 -2.83 17.39 15.50
CA SER A 170 -3.09 18.58 14.67
C SER A 170 -4.08 18.24 13.57
N VAL A 171 -4.61 19.27 12.89
CA VAL A 171 -5.41 19.09 11.67
C VAL A 171 -4.64 18.30 10.62
N ASN A 172 -3.33 18.57 10.47
CA ASN A 172 -2.50 17.89 9.47
C ASN A 172 -2.24 16.41 9.80
N ASP A 173 -2.33 16.01 11.08
CA ASP A 173 -2.20 14.60 11.47
C ASP A 173 -3.45 13.80 11.09
N LEU A 174 -4.61 14.45 11.12
CA LEU A 174 -5.92 13.80 10.93
C LEU A 174 -6.57 14.08 9.57
N ARG A 175 -5.99 14.96 8.77
CA ARG A 175 -6.50 15.27 7.43
C ARG A 175 -6.23 14.13 6.47
N ASP A 176 -7.21 13.77 5.64
CA ASP A 176 -6.98 12.93 4.46
C ASP A 176 -6.02 13.65 3.50
N LYS A 177 -4.85 13.09 3.32
CA LYS A 177 -3.77 13.66 2.52
C LYS A 177 -3.81 13.22 1.06
N ARG A 178 -4.72 12.32 0.68
CA ARG A 178 -4.83 11.82 -0.68
C ARG A 178 -5.26 12.92 -1.64
N LEU A 179 -4.59 12.98 -2.76
CA LEU A 179 -4.94 13.90 -3.85
C LEU A 179 -6.00 13.31 -4.78
N LEU A 180 -6.12 11.98 -4.81
CA LEU A 180 -7.12 11.25 -5.56
C LEU A 180 -7.76 10.20 -4.66
N THR A 181 -9.06 9.90 -4.89
CA THR A 181 -9.87 9.02 -4.03
C THR A 181 -10.63 7.95 -4.83
N PHE A 182 -10.18 7.67 -6.06
CA PHE A 182 -10.78 6.66 -6.91
C PHE A 182 -10.58 5.24 -6.32
N ASP A 183 -11.48 4.34 -6.71
CA ASP A 183 -11.39 2.91 -6.38
C ASP A 183 -10.55 2.19 -7.44
N SER A 184 -9.33 1.79 -7.08
CA SER A 184 -8.36 1.19 -8.00
C SER A 184 -8.90 -0.06 -8.72
N ASP A 185 -9.73 -0.86 -8.04
CA ASP A 185 -10.30 -2.09 -8.61
C ASP A 185 -11.37 -1.80 -9.66
N LYS A 186 -11.96 -0.60 -9.62
CA LYS A 186 -13.02 -0.16 -10.51
C LYS A 186 -12.55 0.80 -11.60
N VAL A 187 -11.25 1.07 -11.70
CA VAL A 187 -10.70 1.90 -12.77
C VAL A 187 -10.86 1.19 -14.10
N THR A 188 -11.48 1.89 -15.05
CA THR A 188 -11.72 1.41 -16.42
C THR A 188 -10.86 2.13 -17.45
N ARG A 189 -10.40 3.36 -17.15
CA ARG A 189 -9.65 4.21 -18.08
C ARG A 189 -8.66 5.12 -17.37
N ILE A 190 -7.48 5.28 -17.95
CA ILE A 190 -6.46 6.24 -17.56
C ILE A 190 -6.06 7.04 -18.80
N GLU A 191 -6.11 8.36 -18.72
CA GLU A 191 -5.57 9.26 -19.73
C GLU A 191 -4.37 9.99 -19.13
N LEU A 192 -3.23 9.93 -19.80
CA LEU A 192 -2.00 10.59 -19.37
C LEU A 192 -1.52 11.53 -20.47
N LEU A 193 -1.58 12.83 -20.23
CA LEU A 193 -1.00 13.85 -21.09
C LEU A 193 0.33 14.29 -20.47
N ALA A 194 1.44 13.82 -20.99
CA ALA A 194 2.79 14.13 -20.55
C ALA A 194 3.57 14.88 -21.65
N GLN A 195 4.75 15.41 -21.33
CA GLN A 195 5.63 16.04 -22.33
C GLN A 195 6.00 15.09 -23.46
N LYS A 196 6.11 13.80 -23.17
CA LYS A 196 6.44 12.73 -24.14
C LYS A 196 5.28 12.26 -25.01
N GLY A 197 4.11 12.85 -24.85
CA GLY A 197 2.92 12.56 -25.65
C GLY A 197 1.68 12.23 -24.83
N GLN A 198 0.61 11.93 -25.56
CA GLN A 198 -0.66 11.52 -24.96
C GLN A 198 -0.78 10.00 -24.99
N LEU A 199 -1.03 9.41 -23.83
CA LEU A 199 -1.32 8.00 -23.68
C LEU A 199 -2.74 7.82 -23.14
N GLU A 200 -3.41 6.79 -23.61
CA GLU A 200 -4.71 6.39 -23.10
C GLU A 200 -4.70 4.88 -22.88
N PHE A 201 -5.10 4.47 -21.70
CA PHE A 201 -5.19 3.08 -21.29
C PHE A 201 -6.63 2.71 -21.00
N GLY A 202 -7.04 1.52 -21.39
CA GLY A 202 -8.33 0.91 -21.08
C GLY A 202 -8.18 -0.59 -20.93
N LYS A 203 -9.23 -1.27 -20.48
CA LYS A 203 -9.25 -2.73 -20.33
C LYS A 203 -10.01 -3.39 -21.46
N ASN A 204 -9.49 -4.54 -21.95
CA ASN A 204 -10.20 -5.37 -22.91
C ASN A 204 -11.25 -6.27 -22.23
N ASN A 205 -11.93 -7.10 -23.01
CA ASN A 205 -12.95 -8.03 -22.51
C ASN A 205 -12.41 -9.11 -21.55
N GLN A 206 -11.09 -9.33 -21.53
CA GLN A 206 -10.42 -10.23 -20.59
C GLN A 206 -9.89 -9.50 -19.34
N ASN A 207 -10.27 -8.21 -19.17
CA ASN A 207 -9.81 -7.35 -18.09
C ASN A 207 -8.29 -7.06 -18.12
N GLU A 208 -7.64 -7.20 -19.29
CA GLU A 208 -6.22 -6.89 -19.48
C GLU A 208 -6.06 -5.44 -19.93
N TRP A 209 -5.05 -4.74 -19.42
CA TRP A 209 -4.74 -3.39 -19.83
C TRP A 209 -4.27 -3.32 -21.29
N GLN A 210 -4.79 -2.36 -22.02
CA GLN A 210 -4.42 -2.02 -23.39
C GLN A 210 -4.05 -0.54 -23.47
N ILE A 211 -3.11 -0.21 -24.34
CA ILE A 211 -2.87 1.17 -24.77
C ILE A 211 -3.84 1.44 -25.91
N LEU A 212 -4.70 2.45 -25.77
CA LEU A 212 -5.68 2.86 -26.78
C LEU A 212 -5.16 3.98 -27.67
N LYS A 213 -4.33 4.88 -27.09
CA LYS A 213 -3.67 5.97 -27.82
C LYS A 213 -2.18 6.02 -27.49
N PRO A 214 -1.34 6.40 -28.46
CA PRO A 214 -1.64 6.94 -29.80
C PRO A 214 -2.11 5.89 -30.82
N LYS A 215 -1.85 4.61 -30.59
CA LYS A 215 -2.28 3.46 -31.39
C LYS A 215 -2.62 2.30 -30.45
N PRO A 216 -3.47 1.36 -30.88
CA PRO A 216 -3.77 0.18 -30.07
C PRO A 216 -2.55 -0.73 -29.96
N TYR A 217 -2.00 -0.83 -28.74
CA TYR A 217 -0.91 -1.73 -28.40
C TYR A 217 -1.26 -2.53 -27.14
N ARG A 218 -0.65 -3.71 -27.01
CA ARG A 218 -0.69 -4.42 -25.72
C ARG A 218 0.07 -3.59 -24.67
N ALA A 219 -0.54 -3.40 -23.52
CA ALA A 219 0.12 -2.77 -22.40
C ALA A 219 0.90 -3.80 -21.57
N ASP A 220 2.00 -3.36 -20.97
CA ASP A 220 2.61 -4.03 -19.84
C ASP A 220 1.75 -3.74 -18.61
N SER A 221 0.95 -4.73 -18.21
CA SER A 221 -0.01 -4.57 -17.12
C SER A 221 0.66 -4.16 -15.80
N PHE A 222 1.84 -4.69 -15.52
CA PHE A 222 2.59 -4.35 -14.31
C PHE A 222 2.95 -2.85 -14.29
N THR A 223 3.43 -2.31 -15.41
CA THR A 223 3.80 -0.88 -15.51
C THR A 223 2.57 0.04 -15.42
N VAL A 224 1.43 -0.38 -15.99
CA VAL A 224 0.17 0.39 -15.87
C VAL A 224 -0.36 0.35 -14.43
N GLU A 225 -0.32 -0.79 -13.78
CA GLU A 225 -0.72 -0.93 -12.37
C GLU A 225 0.22 -0.17 -11.42
N GLU A 226 1.52 -0.13 -11.74
CA GLU A 226 2.47 0.72 -11.00
C GLU A 226 2.12 2.20 -11.13
N LEU A 227 1.76 2.67 -12.33
CA LEU A 227 1.26 4.04 -12.54
C LEU A 227 0.00 4.28 -11.71
N LEU A 228 -0.98 3.37 -11.78
CA LEU A 228 -2.23 3.47 -11.05
C LEU A 228 -1.99 3.55 -9.54
N ARG A 229 -1.11 2.70 -9.01
CA ARG A 229 -0.72 2.73 -7.60
C ARG A 229 -0.05 4.06 -7.21
N LYS A 230 0.86 4.59 -8.03
CA LYS A 230 1.50 5.89 -7.75
C LYS A 230 0.48 7.04 -7.75
N LEU A 231 -0.53 6.99 -8.62
CA LEU A 231 -1.61 7.96 -8.63
C LEU A 231 -2.54 7.81 -7.40
N HIS A 232 -2.87 6.59 -7.02
CA HIS A 232 -3.65 6.30 -5.81
C HIS A 232 -2.94 6.75 -4.53
N ASP A 233 -1.62 6.52 -4.46
CA ASP A 233 -0.79 6.86 -3.32
C ASP A 233 -0.32 8.33 -3.30
N ALA A 234 -0.73 9.13 -4.31
CA ALA A 234 -0.39 10.55 -4.38
C ALA A 234 -0.96 11.31 -3.18
N LYS A 235 -0.08 11.84 -2.34
CA LYS A 235 -0.43 12.53 -1.08
C LYS A 235 0.20 13.92 -1.04
N MET A 236 -0.50 14.82 -0.35
CA MET A 236 0.01 16.13 0.03
C MET A 236 1.18 15.98 0.99
N ASP A 237 2.25 16.68 0.76
CA ASP A 237 3.27 16.92 1.79
C ASP A 237 2.80 18.09 2.66
N LEU A 238 2.38 17.79 3.88
CA LEU A 238 1.92 18.75 4.89
C LEU A 238 2.97 18.98 5.99
N SER A 239 4.22 18.53 5.77
CA SER A 239 5.32 18.76 6.71
C SER A 239 5.83 20.22 6.68
N ALA A 240 5.53 20.93 5.61
CA ALA A 240 5.88 22.32 5.42
C ALA A 240 5.04 23.26 6.31
N SER A 241 5.60 24.43 6.65
CA SER A 241 4.90 25.47 7.41
C SER A 241 3.65 25.97 6.67
N ALA A 242 2.75 26.65 7.38
CA ALA A 242 1.56 27.28 6.78
C ALA A 242 1.94 28.28 5.67
N ASP A 243 3.11 28.92 5.78
CA ASP A 243 3.62 29.85 4.75
C ASP A 243 4.11 29.10 3.49
N ASP A 244 4.63 27.91 3.63
CA ASP A 244 5.03 27.08 2.48
C ASP A 244 3.82 26.49 1.75
N ALA A 245 2.74 26.21 2.47
CA ALA A 245 1.48 25.83 1.85
C ALA A 245 0.91 26.94 0.94
N LYS A 246 1.01 28.21 1.37
CA LYS A 246 0.63 29.37 0.53
C LYS A 246 1.55 29.55 -0.69
N LYS A 247 2.84 29.21 -0.55
CA LYS A 247 3.82 29.26 -1.64
C LYS A 247 3.61 28.13 -2.65
N ALA A 248 2.96 27.02 -2.27
CA ALA A 248 2.74 25.88 -3.16
C ALA A 248 1.90 26.24 -4.39
N ASP A 249 0.88 27.11 -4.26
CA ASP A 249 0.10 27.59 -5.40
C ASP A 249 0.94 28.44 -6.38
N ALA A 250 1.80 29.32 -5.86
CA ALA A 250 2.71 30.10 -6.68
C ALA A 250 3.80 29.22 -7.32
N ALA A 251 4.33 28.26 -6.58
CA ALA A 251 5.32 27.32 -7.09
C ALA A 251 4.73 26.41 -8.19
N PHE A 252 3.50 25.97 -8.03
CA PHE A 252 2.77 25.25 -9.07
C PHE A 252 2.54 26.12 -10.30
N ALA A 253 2.08 27.36 -10.13
CA ALA A 253 1.81 28.28 -11.24
C ALA A 253 3.07 28.57 -12.06
N GLY A 254 4.24 28.75 -11.41
CA GLY A 254 5.54 28.94 -12.06
C GLY A 254 6.25 27.66 -12.47
N GLY A 255 5.69 26.50 -12.19
CA GLY A 255 6.29 25.20 -12.48
C GLY A 255 6.12 24.77 -13.94
N GLN A 256 7.09 24.00 -14.45
CA GLN A 256 7.01 23.38 -15.77
C GLN A 256 6.02 22.21 -15.74
N PRO A 257 5.10 22.07 -16.69
CA PRO A 257 4.20 20.93 -16.79
C PRO A 257 5.00 19.61 -16.88
N VAL A 258 4.63 18.60 -16.10
CA VAL A 258 5.17 17.25 -16.19
C VAL A 258 4.14 16.34 -16.85
N ALA A 259 2.96 16.24 -16.25
CA ALA A 259 1.84 15.50 -16.81
C ALA A 259 0.50 15.88 -16.19
N THR A 260 -0.57 15.67 -16.95
CA THR A 260 -1.94 15.65 -16.44
C THR A 260 -2.48 14.23 -16.58
N ALA A 261 -2.84 13.61 -15.46
CA ALA A 261 -3.46 12.31 -15.40
C ALA A 261 -4.97 12.46 -15.14
N LYS A 262 -5.81 11.74 -15.93
CA LYS A 262 -7.24 11.58 -15.66
C LYS A 262 -7.53 10.11 -15.43
N ILE A 263 -8.18 9.81 -14.32
CA ILE A 263 -8.52 8.47 -13.90
C ILE A 263 -10.05 8.37 -13.85
N THR A 264 -10.61 7.41 -14.57
CA THR A 264 -12.05 7.15 -14.59
C THR A 264 -12.32 5.81 -13.94
N ASP A 265 -13.07 5.82 -12.86
CA ASP A 265 -13.65 4.65 -12.21
C ASP A 265 -15.17 4.59 -12.45
N ALA A 266 -15.87 3.64 -11.82
CA ALA A 266 -17.29 3.49 -11.95
C ALA A 266 -18.11 4.69 -11.38
N ALA A 267 -17.53 5.50 -10.50
CA ALA A 267 -18.21 6.58 -9.80
C ALA A 267 -17.95 7.95 -10.43
N SER A 268 -16.72 8.20 -10.92
CA SER A 268 -16.29 9.54 -11.33
C SER A 268 -15.06 9.53 -12.23
N THR A 269 -14.74 10.70 -12.78
CA THR A 269 -13.44 10.99 -13.38
C THR A 269 -12.72 12.02 -12.51
N GLN A 270 -11.52 11.68 -12.06
CA GLN A 270 -10.67 12.55 -11.27
C GLN A 270 -9.42 12.95 -12.06
N THR A 271 -8.92 14.16 -11.80
CA THR A 271 -7.77 14.71 -12.53
C THR A 271 -6.67 15.12 -11.56
N LEU A 272 -5.43 14.83 -11.92
CA LEU A 272 -4.23 15.29 -11.24
C LEU A 272 -3.30 15.99 -12.23
N ASP A 273 -3.02 17.27 -12.03
CA ASP A 273 -2.04 18.03 -12.79
C ASP A 273 -0.73 18.11 -11.98
N VAL A 274 0.37 17.61 -12.54
CA VAL A 274 1.69 17.57 -11.90
C VAL A 274 2.65 18.49 -12.62
N ARG A 275 3.33 19.35 -11.84
CA ARG A 275 4.35 20.29 -12.33
C ARG A 275 5.63 20.19 -11.53
N LYS A 276 6.74 20.52 -12.17
CA LYS A 276 8.06 20.61 -11.53
C LYS A 276 8.51 22.06 -11.43
N ASN A 277 8.87 22.48 -10.23
CA ASN A 277 9.49 23.79 -10.00
C ASN A 277 10.81 23.58 -9.27
N LYS A 278 11.92 23.89 -9.95
CA LYS A 278 13.27 23.54 -9.52
C LYS A 278 13.39 22.01 -9.29
N ASP A 279 13.69 21.59 -8.08
CA ASP A 279 13.86 20.17 -7.71
C ASP A 279 12.60 19.55 -7.14
N ASP A 280 11.57 20.36 -6.87
CA ASP A 280 10.34 19.93 -6.22
C ASP A 280 9.19 19.70 -7.21
N TYR A 281 8.33 18.77 -6.87
CA TYR A 281 7.10 18.51 -7.61
C TYR A 281 5.89 19.02 -6.83
N TYR A 282 4.95 19.59 -7.58
CA TYR A 282 3.69 20.13 -7.08
C TYR A 282 2.54 19.57 -7.88
N ALA A 283 1.41 19.32 -7.22
CA ALA A 283 0.22 18.82 -7.88
C ALA A 283 -1.04 19.59 -7.50
N LYS A 284 -1.96 19.72 -8.45
CA LYS A 284 -3.36 20.12 -8.25
C LYS A 284 -4.28 18.98 -8.61
N SER A 285 -5.30 18.79 -7.79
CA SER A 285 -6.29 17.73 -7.95
C SER A 285 -7.67 18.31 -8.20
N SER A 286 -8.53 17.55 -8.90
CA SER A 286 -9.97 17.88 -8.98
C SER A 286 -10.74 17.55 -7.69
N VAL A 287 -10.13 16.80 -6.76
CA VAL A 287 -10.78 16.36 -5.50
C VAL A 287 -10.52 17.34 -4.37
N VAL A 288 -9.34 17.97 -4.35
CA VAL A 288 -8.88 18.84 -3.27
C VAL A 288 -8.48 20.20 -3.80
N LYS A 289 -8.94 21.26 -3.15
CA LYS A 289 -8.64 22.65 -3.52
C LYS A 289 -7.20 23.03 -3.16
N GLY A 290 -6.51 23.72 -4.07
CA GLY A 290 -5.14 24.23 -3.88
C GLY A 290 -4.08 23.34 -4.53
N ALA A 291 -2.84 23.83 -4.54
CA ALA A 291 -1.68 23.05 -4.95
C ALA A 291 -0.93 22.56 -3.73
N PHE A 292 -0.30 21.39 -3.87
CA PHE A 292 0.47 20.78 -2.80
C PHE A 292 1.81 20.27 -3.33
N LYS A 293 2.84 20.38 -2.50
CA LYS A 293 4.08 19.67 -2.75
C LYS A 293 3.81 18.15 -2.66
N VAL A 294 4.43 17.39 -3.56
CA VAL A 294 4.27 15.93 -3.67
C VAL A 294 5.62 15.25 -3.79
N ASN A 295 5.64 13.93 -3.57
CA ASN A 295 6.85 13.15 -3.70
C ASN A 295 7.37 13.14 -5.16
N ALA A 296 8.68 13.18 -5.34
CA ALA A 296 9.34 13.10 -6.65
C ALA A 296 9.03 11.81 -7.41
N ASP A 297 8.77 10.70 -6.72
CA ASP A 297 8.41 9.42 -7.32
C ASP A 297 7.11 9.48 -8.14
N LEU A 298 6.17 10.35 -7.74
CA LEU A 298 4.97 10.62 -8.52
C LEU A 298 5.33 11.26 -9.87
N GLY A 299 6.19 12.31 -9.85
CA GLY A 299 6.63 12.98 -11.06
C GLY A 299 7.31 12.03 -12.05
N ALA A 300 8.23 11.21 -11.56
CA ALA A 300 8.90 10.19 -12.37
C ALA A 300 7.92 9.12 -12.90
N GLY A 301 6.90 8.77 -12.11
CA GLY A 301 5.89 7.77 -12.49
C GLY A 301 4.98 8.21 -13.62
N VAL A 302 4.60 9.49 -13.66
CA VAL A 302 3.70 10.05 -14.69
C VAL A 302 4.42 10.54 -15.94
N ASP A 303 5.76 10.61 -15.96
CA ASP A 303 6.58 11.04 -17.11
C ASP A 303 7.24 9.86 -17.86
N LYS A 304 6.64 8.69 -17.86
CA LYS A 304 7.13 7.54 -18.64
C LYS A 304 6.77 7.68 -20.12
N SER A 305 7.64 7.17 -21.01
CA SER A 305 7.39 7.12 -22.45
C SER A 305 6.42 5.99 -22.83
N LEU A 306 5.85 6.06 -24.03
CA LEU A 306 5.02 5.01 -24.60
C LEU A 306 5.69 3.62 -24.50
N ASP A 307 6.95 3.51 -24.85
CA ASP A 307 7.68 2.23 -24.87
C ASP A 307 7.88 1.60 -23.50
N ALA A 308 7.82 2.42 -22.43
CA ALA A 308 7.85 1.91 -21.06
C ALA A 308 6.55 1.17 -20.69
N PHE A 309 5.44 1.53 -21.33
CA PHE A 309 4.13 0.91 -21.08
C PHE A 309 3.77 -0.20 -22.07
N ARG A 310 4.53 -0.38 -23.15
CA ARG A 310 4.25 -1.42 -24.14
C ARG A 310 4.72 -2.78 -23.64
N ASN A 311 3.90 -3.81 -23.84
CA ASN A 311 4.25 -5.18 -23.52
C ASN A 311 5.32 -5.70 -24.49
N LYS A 312 6.48 -6.06 -23.97
CA LYS A 312 7.63 -6.59 -24.72
C LYS A 312 7.59 -8.10 -24.95
N LYS A 313 6.70 -8.83 -24.27
CA LYS A 313 6.55 -10.27 -24.46
C LYS A 313 6.07 -10.57 -25.88
N ILE A 314 6.72 -11.52 -26.54
CA ILE A 314 6.34 -11.94 -27.90
C ILE A 314 5.15 -12.89 -27.83
N PHE A 315 5.12 -13.79 -26.85
CA PHE A 315 3.98 -14.62 -26.52
C PHE A 315 3.52 -14.30 -25.10
N ASP A 316 2.21 -14.29 -24.89
CA ASP A 316 1.62 -13.82 -23.65
C ASP A 316 0.70 -14.87 -22.98
N PHE A 317 1.00 -16.15 -23.23
CA PHE A 317 0.26 -17.25 -22.61
C PHE A 317 0.60 -17.45 -21.12
N GLY A 318 1.58 -16.73 -20.60
CA GLY A 318 1.94 -16.76 -19.18
C GLY A 318 2.28 -18.15 -18.69
N PHE A 319 1.69 -18.55 -17.57
CA PHE A 319 1.82 -19.89 -17.00
C PHE A 319 0.74 -20.88 -17.49
N SER A 320 -0.17 -20.44 -18.37
CA SER A 320 -1.14 -21.33 -19.02
C SER A 320 -0.45 -22.10 -20.12
N ASP A 321 -0.03 -23.34 -19.83
CA ASP A 321 0.71 -24.15 -20.79
C ASP A 321 -0.06 -24.33 -22.11
N PRO A 322 0.62 -24.14 -23.25
CA PRO A 322 0.03 -24.39 -24.55
C PRO A 322 -0.47 -25.82 -24.70
N THR A 323 -1.57 -25.97 -25.44
CA THR A 323 -2.11 -27.27 -25.84
C THR A 323 -1.80 -27.60 -27.29
N LYS A 324 -1.42 -26.56 -28.08
CA LYS A 324 -1.01 -26.73 -29.47
C LYS A 324 0.09 -25.74 -29.81
N LEU A 325 1.09 -26.23 -30.54
CA LEU A 325 2.18 -25.46 -31.11
C LEU A 325 2.29 -25.82 -32.61
N GLN A 326 2.19 -24.84 -33.48
CA GLN A 326 2.39 -25.03 -34.93
C GLN A 326 3.55 -24.15 -35.36
N ILE A 327 4.48 -24.74 -36.10
CA ILE A 327 5.73 -24.10 -36.53
C ILE A 327 5.85 -24.25 -38.03
N ARG A 328 5.89 -23.12 -38.74
CA ARG A 328 6.11 -23.06 -40.17
C ARG A 328 7.44 -22.41 -40.46
N LYS A 329 8.32 -23.15 -41.19
CA LYS A 329 9.64 -22.64 -41.56
C LYS A 329 9.91 -23.04 -43.02
N GLY A 330 9.94 -22.06 -43.91
CA GLY A 330 9.99 -22.33 -45.35
C GLY A 330 8.79 -23.17 -45.80
N SER A 331 9.03 -24.34 -46.42
CA SER A 331 7.99 -25.29 -46.81
C SER A 331 7.58 -26.29 -45.73
N ALA A 332 8.27 -26.31 -44.59
CA ALA A 332 7.96 -27.23 -43.51
C ALA A 332 6.87 -26.65 -42.62
N ASP A 333 5.82 -27.45 -42.33
CA ASP A 333 4.74 -27.15 -41.38
C ASP A 333 4.67 -28.32 -40.40
N THR A 334 4.93 -28.03 -39.13
CA THR A 334 4.93 -29.05 -38.08
C THR A 334 3.99 -28.63 -36.96
N THR A 335 3.05 -29.49 -36.60
CA THR A 335 2.12 -29.28 -35.50
C THR A 335 2.42 -30.27 -34.40
N TYR A 336 2.53 -29.74 -33.17
CA TYR A 336 2.58 -30.47 -31.92
C TYR A 336 1.26 -30.23 -31.18
N GLN A 337 0.57 -31.32 -30.81
CA GLN A 337 -0.72 -31.30 -30.12
C GLN A 337 -0.62 -32.08 -28.81
N LYS A 338 -1.01 -31.48 -27.71
CA LYS A 338 -1.07 -32.14 -26.41
C LYS A 338 -2.33 -33.03 -26.35
N THR A 339 -2.17 -34.27 -25.91
CA THR A 339 -3.26 -35.23 -25.71
C THR A 339 -3.04 -35.89 -24.33
N GLY A 340 -3.80 -35.49 -23.35
CA GLY A 340 -3.50 -35.82 -21.94
C GLY A 340 -2.15 -35.24 -21.50
N SER A 341 -1.24 -36.10 -21.06
CA SER A 341 0.14 -35.72 -20.72
C SER A 341 1.10 -35.66 -21.88
N ASP A 342 0.73 -36.27 -23.02
CA ASP A 342 1.66 -36.54 -24.14
C ASP A 342 1.52 -35.53 -25.26
N TRP A 343 2.66 -35.17 -25.84
CA TRP A 343 2.71 -34.40 -27.05
C TRP A 343 2.77 -35.33 -28.28
N LYS A 344 1.98 -35.04 -29.30
CA LYS A 344 1.93 -35.79 -30.54
C LYS A 344 2.19 -34.87 -31.74
N SER A 345 2.90 -35.41 -32.73
CA SER A 345 3.05 -34.78 -34.04
C SER A 345 2.93 -35.87 -35.14
N ASN A 346 2.08 -35.63 -36.14
CA ASN A 346 1.80 -36.61 -37.20
C ASN A 346 1.47 -38.02 -36.70
N GLY A 347 0.68 -38.10 -35.60
CA GLY A 347 0.27 -39.38 -34.99
C GLY A 347 1.34 -40.07 -34.13
N LYS A 348 2.56 -39.55 -34.04
CA LYS A 348 3.66 -40.12 -33.26
C LYS A 348 3.77 -39.35 -31.92
N SER A 349 4.01 -40.09 -30.84
CA SER A 349 4.34 -39.48 -29.54
C SER A 349 5.72 -38.84 -29.62
N MET A 350 5.83 -37.62 -29.11
CA MET A 350 7.05 -36.82 -29.13
C MET A 350 7.65 -36.73 -27.71
N ASP A 351 8.93 -36.47 -27.63
CA ASP A 351 9.59 -36.18 -26.38
C ASP A 351 9.00 -34.91 -25.75
N SER A 352 8.22 -35.10 -24.68
CA SER A 352 7.52 -34.00 -24.00
C SER A 352 8.50 -32.99 -23.40
N SER A 353 9.71 -33.41 -23.01
CA SER A 353 10.72 -32.48 -22.48
C SER A 353 11.28 -31.57 -23.54
N GLY A 354 11.48 -32.08 -24.77
CA GLY A 354 11.90 -31.27 -25.90
C GLY A 354 10.87 -30.22 -26.30
N VAL A 355 9.57 -30.62 -26.36
CA VAL A 355 8.48 -29.67 -26.65
C VAL A 355 8.37 -28.64 -25.54
N GLN A 356 8.47 -29.03 -24.23
CA GLN A 356 8.41 -28.11 -23.11
C GLN A 356 9.57 -27.10 -23.15
N SER A 357 10.77 -27.53 -23.51
CA SER A 357 11.91 -26.61 -23.65
C SER A 357 11.66 -25.50 -24.69
N VAL A 358 10.95 -25.81 -25.78
CA VAL A 358 10.55 -24.79 -26.77
C VAL A 358 9.50 -23.85 -26.15
N ILE A 359 8.49 -24.39 -25.49
CA ILE A 359 7.43 -23.61 -24.84
C ILE A 359 8.03 -22.62 -23.82
N ASP A 360 8.97 -23.07 -23.00
CA ASP A 360 9.61 -22.23 -21.99
C ASP A 360 10.40 -21.08 -22.63
N LYS A 361 11.14 -21.36 -23.71
CA LYS A 361 11.84 -20.31 -24.47
C LYS A 361 10.89 -19.32 -25.15
N LEU A 362 9.75 -19.78 -25.66
CA LEU A 362 8.73 -18.89 -26.22
C LEU A 362 8.10 -18.01 -25.13
N ARG A 363 7.84 -18.58 -23.95
CA ARG A 363 7.33 -17.84 -22.79
C ARG A 363 8.26 -16.69 -22.37
N ASP A 364 9.56 -16.91 -22.45
CA ASP A 364 10.57 -15.94 -22.01
C ASP A 364 10.98 -14.96 -23.11
N LEU A 365 10.59 -15.24 -24.38
CA LEU A 365 10.96 -14.40 -25.50
C LEU A 365 10.37 -13.00 -25.39
N ALA A 366 11.23 -11.99 -25.32
CA ALA A 366 10.86 -10.59 -25.22
C ALA A 366 11.63 -9.71 -26.20
N ALA A 367 11.03 -8.61 -26.60
CA ALA A 367 11.66 -7.61 -27.45
C ALA A 367 12.78 -6.85 -26.73
N VAL A 368 13.88 -6.62 -27.42
CA VAL A 368 14.92 -5.67 -27.00
C VAL A 368 14.37 -4.25 -27.12
N LYS A 369 13.75 -3.93 -28.25
CA LYS A 369 13.08 -2.65 -28.52
C LYS A 369 11.96 -2.80 -29.54
N PHE A 370 11.15 -1.77 -29.67
CA PHE A 370 10.16 -1.63 -30.72
C PHE A 370 10.78 -0.91 -31.91
N VAL A 371 10.32 -1.25 -33.13
CA VAL A 371 10.78 -0.65 -34.39
C VAL A 371 9.59 -0.33 -35.30
N ASP A 372 9.77 0.64 -36.19
CA ASP A 372 8.69 1.11 -37.09
C ASP A 372 8.71 0.46 -38.49
N GLY A 373 9.69 -0.40 -38.75
CA GLY A 373 9.84 -1.06 -40.06
C GLY A 373 10.85 -2.18 -40.02
N GLY A 374 11.12 -2.76 -41.21
CA GLY A 374 12.12 -3.81 -41.40
C GLY A 374 11.56 -5.24 -41.40
N LEU A 375 10.24 -5.41 -41.31
CA LEU A 375 9.61 -6.71 -41.52
C LEU A 375 9.55 -7.01 -43.00
N ASN A 376 10.53 -7.80 -43.51
CA ASN A 376 10.44 -8.46 -44.79
C ASN A 376 9.58 -9.74 -44.68
N ALA A 377 9.29 -10.43 -45.78
CA ALA A 377 8.53 -11.68 -45.73
C ALA A 377 9.08 -12.62 -44.63
N GLY A 378 8.24 -13.01 -43.71
CA GLY A 378 8.62 -13.84 -42.55
C GLY A 378 9.12 -15.22 -43.05
N THR A 379 10.26 -15.64 -42.51
CA THR A 379 10.83 -16.96 -42.82
C THR A 379 10.46 -18.03 -41.81
N LEU A 380 9.91 -17.61 -40.67
CA LEU A 380 9.45 -18.45 -39.59
C LEU A 380 8.12 -17.90 -39.06
N GLU A 381 7.15 -18.77 -38.84
CA GLU A 381 5.88 -18.45 -38.19
C GLU A 381 5.63 -19.47 -37.09
N ILE A 382 5.21 -18.99 -35.94
CA ILE A 382 4.89 -19.82 -34.77
C ILE A 382 3.51 -19.44 -34.26
N ASP A 383 2.61 -20.43 -34.23
CA ASP A 383 1.29 -20.31 -33.64
C ASP A 383 1.25 -21.08 -32.33
N VAL A 384 0.73 -20.44 -31.29
CA VAL A 384 0.55 -21.02 -29.97
C VAL A 384 -0.92 -20.96 -29.59
N THR A 385 -1.48 -22.09 -29.18
CA THR A 385 -2.83 -22.18 -28.63
C THR A 385 -2.72 -22.57 -27.16
N SER A 386 -3.30 -21.78 -26.25
CA SER A 386 -3.25 -21.98 -24.82
C SER A 386 -4.61 -21.70 -24.16
N ASN A 387 -4.68 -21.80 -22.85
CA ASN A 387 -5.89 -21.54 -22.04
C ASN A 387 -7.10 -22.34 -22.59
N ASP A 388 -6.94 -23.65 -22.73
CA ASP A 388 -7.97 -24.58 -23.27
C ASP A 388 -8.54 -24.14 -24.63
N GLY A 389 -7.67 -23.61 -25.49
CA GLY A 389 -8.05 -23.16 -26.83
C GLY A 389 -8.61 -21.74 -26.90
N LYS A 390 -8.78 -21.06 -25.79
CA LYS A 390 -9.34 -19.69 -25.74
C LYS A 390 -8.34 -18.59 -26.12
N ARG A 391 -7.03 -18.89 -26.07
CA ARG A 391 -5.98 -17.95 -26.48
C ARG A 391 -5.23 -18.55 -27.69
N PHE A 392 -5.24 -17.80 -28.77
CA PHE A 392 -4.48 -18.08 -29.97
C PHE A 392 -3.53 -16.92 -30.26
N GLU A 393 -2.26 -17.23 -30.45
CA GLU A 393 -1.21 -16.24 -30.70
C GLU A 393 -0.40 -16.68 -31.91
N LYS A 394 -0.36 -15.83 -32.91
CA LYS A 394 0.39 -16.06 -34.17
C LYS A 394 1.46 -14.99 -34.31
N VAL A 395 2.69 -15.42 -34.49
CA VAL A 395 3.87 -14.56 -34.61
C VAL A 395 4.69 -14.95 -35.84
N SER A 396 4.98 -13.95 -36.66
CA SER A 396 5.88 -14.08 -37.80
C SER A 396 7.23 -13.46 -37.48
N PHE A 397 8.31 -14.12 -37.90
CA PHE A 397 9.69 -13.69 -37.66
C PHE A 397 10.42 -13.52 -39.00
N ALA A 398 11.13 -12.40 -39.15
CA ALA A 398 12.03 -12.14 -40.26
C ALA A 398 13.46 -11.95 -39.74
N LYS A 399 14.44 -12.62 -40.33
CA LYS A 399 15.85 -12.43 -40.00
C LYS A 399 16.35 -11.13 -40.61
N VAL A 400 17.07 -10.34 -39.84
CA VAL A 400 17.70 -9.09 -40.24
C VAL A 400 19.18 -9.10 -39.80
N PRO A 401 20.04 -8.19 -40.28
CA PRO A 401 21.46 -8.20 -39.92
C PRO A 401 21.73 -8.20 -38.41
N ASP A 402 20.93 -7.45 -37.64
CA ASP A 402 21.09 -7.27 -36.22
C ASP A 402 20.14 -8.12 -35.36
N GLY A 403 19.72 -9.29 -35.83
CA GLY A 403 18.86 -10.21 -35.12
C GLY A 403 17.59 -10.62 -35.87
N TYR A 404 16.44 -10.50 -35.26
CA TYR A 404 15.15 -10.78 -35.87
C TYR A 404 14.16 -9.64 -35.61
N ILE A 405 13.24 -9.45 -36.55
CA ILE A 405 12.05 -8.65 -36.33
C ILE A 405 10.85 -9.60 -36.28
N ALA A 406 10.04 -9.46 -35.24
CA ALA A 406 8.79 -10.19 -35.11
C ALA A 406 7.59 -9.26 -35.24
N SER A 407 6.51 -9.79 -35.79
CA SER A 407 5.18 -9.19 -35.79
C SER A 407 4.17 -10.18 -35.23
N ARG A 408 3.25 -9.70 -34.46
CA ARG A 408 2.10 -10.46 -33.96
C ARG A 408 0.89 -10.19 -34.87
N GLU A 409 0.08 -11.20 -35.11
CA GLU A 409 -1.17 -11.03 -35.84
C GLU A 409 -2.09 -10.02 -35.13
N ASN A 410 -2.71 -9.13 -35.90
CA ASN A 410 -3.62 -8.08 -35.41
C ASN A 410 -2.98 -7.01 -34.47
N GLU A 411 -1.66 -6.88 -34.47
CA GLU A 411 -0.96 -5.83 -33.76
C GLU A 411 -0.15 -4.94 -34.70
N PRO A 412 -0.18 -3.60 -34.53
CA PRO A 412 0.62 -2.69 -35.35
C PRO A 412 2.09 -2.65 -34.93
N ALA A 413 2.45 -3.32 -33.83
CA ALA A 413 3.79 -3.30 -33.26
C ALA A 413 4.74 -4.24 -33.99
N LEU A 414 5.97 -3.76 -34.24
CA LEU A 414 7.10 -4.59 -34.65
C LEU A 414 8.13 -4.67 -33.52
N TYR A 415 8.68 -5.84 -33.32
CA TYR A 415 9.51 -6.21 -32.20
C TYR A 415 10.90 -6.61 -32.67
N GLN A 416 11.95 -5.88 -32.29
CA GLN A 416 13.32 -6.33 -32.55
C GLN A 416 13.73 -7.30 -31.43
N LEU A 417 14.24 -8.46 -31.85
CA LEU A 417 14.65 -9.55 -30.99
C LEU A 417 16.14 -9.80 -31.07
N ASP A 418 16.71 -10.26 -29.98
CA ASP A 418 18.07 -10.76 -29.96
C ASP A 418 18.23 -11.99 -30.86
N ALA A 419 19.30 -12.01 -31.65
CA ALA A 419 19.57 -13.11 -32.59
C ALA A 419 19.70 -14.44 -31.85
N LYS A 420 20.44 -14.48 -30.77
CA LYS A 420 20.71 -15.68 -29.99
C LYS A 420 19.43 -16.28 -29.41
N ALA A 421 18.53 -15.44 -28.89
CA ALA A 421 17.27 -15.90 -28.33
C ALA A 421 16.42 -16.67 -29.34
N VAL A 422 16.30 -16.14 -30.58
CA VAL A 422 15.54 -16.81 -31.65
C VAL A 422 16.29 -18.03 -32.18
N ASP A 423 17.61 -17.94 -32.37
CA ASP A 423 18.43 -19.07 -32.85
C ASP A 423 18.41 -20.23 -31.83
N ASP A 424 18.39 -19.97 -30.51
CA ASP A 424 18.24 -20.96 -29.44
C ASP A 424 16.85 -21.64 -29.48
N ILE A 425 15.78 -20.92 -29.86
CA ILE A 425 14.45 -21.49 -30.10
C ILE A 425 14.49 -22.40 -31.34
N LEU A 426 15.05 -21.93 -32.44
CA LEU A 426 15.18 -22.73 -33.67
C LEU A 426 15.98 -24.00 -33.44
N LYS A 427 17.06 -23.93 -32.67
CA LYS A 427 17.85 -25.11 -32.28
C LYS A 427 16.99 -26.08 -31.47
N SER A 428 16.27 -25.62 -30.46
CA SER A 428 15.41 -26.48 -29.62
C SER A 428 14.29 -27.13 -30.45
N ILE A 429 13.70 -26.43 -31.41
CA ILE A 429 12.71 -26.98 -32.32
C ILE A 429 13.33 -28.15 -33.12
N GLY A 430 14.57 -28.00 -33.61
CA GLY A 430 15.29 -29.06 -34.34
C GLY A 430 15.69 -30.25 -33.48
N GLU A 431 15.74 -30.10 -32.18
CA GLU A 431 16.09 -31.14 -31.22
C GLU A 431 14.89 -31.99 -30.74
N ILE A 432 13.64 -31.57 -31.03
CA ILE A 432 12.44 -32.36 -30.70
C ILE A 432 12.45 -33.69 -31.46
N LYS A 433 12.46 -34.79 -30.72
CA LYS A 433 12.51 -36.17 -31.25
C LYS A 433 11.22 -36.94 -30.91
N PRO A 434 10.91 -38.01 -31.68
CA PRO A 434 9.90 -38.97 -31.23
C PRO A 434 10.28 -39.54 -29.82
N ALA A 435 9.27 -39.76 -29.01
CA ALA A 435 9.48 -40.41 -27.70
C ALA A 435 10.12 -41.79 -27.89
N ALA A 436 11.05 -42.15 -27.00
CA ALA A 436 11.63 -43.47 -27.01
C ALA A 436 10.52 -44.51 -26.84
N SER A 437 10.48 -45.50 -27.73
CA SER A 437 9.54 -46.63 -27.61
C SER A 437 9.85 -47.40 -26.32
N VAL A 438 8.93 -47.33 -25.37
CA VAL A 438 9.00 -48.23 -24.18
C VAL A 438 8.87 -49.65 -24.72
N LYS A 439 10.00 -50.36 -24.85
CA LYS A 439 9.93 -51.80 -25.08
C LYS A 439 9.17 -52.38 -23.89
N LYS A 440 7.97 -52.91 -24.16
CA LYS A 440 7.21 -53.73 -23.19
C LYS A 440 7.97 -55.03 -22.92
#